data_09154d3e2e3549da53fc78e56c1e7097
#
_entry.id   09154d3e2e3549da53fc78e56c1e7097
#
_cell.length_a   1.000
_cell.length_b   1.000
_cell.length_c   1.000
_cell.angle_alpha   90.00
_cell.angle_beta   90.00
_cell.angle_gamma   90.00
#
_symmetry.space_group_name_H-M   'P 1'
#
loop_
_entity.id
_entity.type
_entity.pdbx_description
1 polymer ?
#
loop_
_entity_poly.entity_id
_entity_poly.type
_entity_poly.pdbx_seq_one_letter_code
_entity_poly.pdbx_strand_id
1 'polypeptide(L)'
;MADTSAGEKLSQADFVRRAITTLRKPPFKGIHSVYSGFNEAFRAYFNDDPVKWTTQLAAEGTIEIRPARGGVMIYLPGEAPARTQGKEVLKKMGL
;
A
#
# COMPACT_ATOMS: atom_id res chain seq x y z
N MET A 1 -3.71 -21.94 11.72
CA MET A 1 -3.13 -21.74 11.83
C MET A 1 -2.45 -21.41 12.16
N ALA A 2 -2.53 -21.48 12.39
CA ALA A 2 -1.91 -21.17 12.79
C ALA A 2 -1.06 -21.05 12.90
N ASP A 3 -0.88 -21.22 13.08
CA ASP A 3 -0.07 -21.10 13.29
C ASP A 3 0.83 -20.99 13.15
N THR A 4 0.67 -20.94 12.92
CA THR A 4 1.48 -21.09 12.74
C THR A 4 2.47 -20.96 12.81
N SER A 5 1.92 -20.97 12.85
CA SER A 5 3.33 -21.01 12.98
C SER A 5 3.87 -20.03 13.96
N ALA A 6 3.85 -20.41 15.14
CA ALA A 6 4.39 -19.63 16.23
C ALA A 6 5.85 -19.25 15.92
N GLY A 7 6.19 -17.99 15.98
CA GLY A 7 7.53 -17.49 15.72
C GLY A 7 7.86 -17.20 14.28
N GLU A 8 7.00 -17.62 13.36
CA GLU A 8 7.24 -17.30 11.97
C GLU A 8 6.67 -15.94 11.63
N LYS A 9 7.48 -15.13 11.00
CA LYS A 9 7.01 -13.83 10.53
C LYS A 9 6.34 -13.95 9.19
N LEU A 10 5.37 -13.07 8.96
CA LEU A 10 4.80 -12.92 7.63
C LEU A 10 5.88 -12.42 6.67
N SER A 11 5.73 -12.74 5.40
CA SER A 11 6.53 -12.08 4.38
C SER A 11 6.11 -10.61 4.31
N GLN A 12 6.96 -9.78 3.72
CA GLN A 12 6.63 -8.38 3.54
C GLN A 12 5.35 -8.22 2.72
N ALA A 13 5.20 -9.02 1.66
CA ALA A 13 3.99 -8.97 0.85
C ALA A 13 2.74 -9.31 1.66
N ASP A 14 2.80 -10.37 2.44
CA ASP A 14 1.65 -10.79 3.26
C ASP A 14 1.34 -9.79 4.36
N PHE A 15 2.38 -9.19 4.95
CA PHE A 15 2.18 -8.14 5.94
C PHE A 15 1.44 -6.96 5.36
N VAL A 16 1.85 -6.51 4.17
CA VAL A 16 1.21 -5.35 3.53
C VAL A 16 -0.24 -5.67 3.20
N ARG A 17 -0.52 -6.84 2.65
CA ARG A 17 -1.90 -7.25 2.35
C ARG A 17 -2.76 -7.27 3.61
N ARG A 18 -2.25 -7.83 4.68
CA ARG A 18 -2.98 -7.87 5.95
C ARG A 18 -3.22 -6.45 6.49
N ALA A 19 -2.20 -5.58 6.40
CA ALA A 19 -2.34 -4.21 6.84
C ALA A 19 -3.46 -3.49 6.07
N ILE A 20 -3.50 -3.65 4.75
CA ILE A 20 -4.52 -3.02 3.94
C ILE A 20 -5.91 -3.49 4.38
N THR A 21 -6.13 -4.79 4.46
CA THR A 21 -7.45 -5.32 4.78
C THR A 21 -7.87 -5.04 6.21
N THR A 22 -6.91 -4.89 7.12
CA THR A 22 -7.19 -4.64 8.53
C THR A 22 -7.40 -3.17 8.83
N LEU A 23 -6.61 -2.30 8.21
CA LEU A 23 -6.58 -0.88 8.56
C LEU A 23 -7.50 0.00 7.71
N ARG A 24 -7.90 -0.48 6.53
CA ARG A 24 -8.78 0.32 5.67
C ARG A 24 -10.15 0.47 6.29
N LYS A 25 -10.76 1.62 6.03
CA LYS A 25 -12.08 1.94 6.57
C LYS A 25 -13.06 2.18 5.42
N PRO A 26 -14.12 1.38 5.30
CA PRO A 26 -15.09 1.59 4.22
C PRO A 26 -15.61 3.03 4.23
N PRO A 27 -15.85 3.62 3.06
CA PRO A 27 -15.81 3.01 1.73
C PRO A 27 -14.42 2.99 1.09
N PHE A 28 -13.40 3.40 1.81
CA PHE A 28 -12.05 3.47 1.27
C PHE A 28 -11.45 2.07 1.13
N LYS A 29 -10.80 1.81 -0.01
CA LYS A 29 -10.18 0.51 -0.27
C LYS A 29 -8.72 0.46 0.10
N GLY A 30 -8.06 1.61 0.20
CA GLY A 30 -6.64 1.69 0.51
C GLY A 30 -6.37 2.28 1.88
N ILE A 31 -5.09 2.27 2.25
CA ILE A 31 -4.62 2.88 3.50
C ILE A 31 -3.53 3.89 3.18
N HIS A 32 -3.42 4.91 4.02
CA HIS A 32 -2.33 5.89 3.90
C HIS A 32 -1.08 5.31 4.57
N SER A 33 0.06 5.41 3.92
CA SER A 33 1.31 4.80 4.42
C SER A 33 1.72 5.32 5.80
N VAL A 34 1.47 6.60 6.07
CA VAL A 34 1.86 7.22 7.34
C VAL A 34 0.67 7.32 8.29
N TYR A 35 -0.42 7.91 7.83
CA TYR A 35 -1.55 8.24 8.72
C TYR A 35 -2.28 7.01 9.26
N SER A 36 -2.20 5.87 8.58
CA SER A 36 -2.79 4.63 9.08
C SER A 36 -1.94 3.96 10.16
N GLY A 37 -0.68 4.39 10.31
CA GLY A 37 0.28 3.73 11.16
C GLY A 37 1.04 2.61 10.48
N PHE A 38 0.82 2.38 9.18
CA PHE A 38 1.43 1.27 8.45
C PHE A 38 2.97 1.34 8.50
N ASN A 39 3.54 2.51 8.19
CA ASN A 39 5.01 2.61 8.13
C ASN A 39 5.64 2.28 9.48
N GLU A 40 5.05 2.75 10.57
CA GLU A 40 5.58 2.46 11.90
C GLU A 40 5.43 0.99 12.26
N ALA A 41 4.28 0.40 11.93
CA ALA A 41 4.05 -1.03 12.17
C ALA A 41 5.03 -1.88 11.38
N PHE A 42 5.29 -1.51 10.14
CA PHE A 42 6.25 -2.23 9.31
C PHE A 42 7.66 -2.17 9.91
N ARG A 43 8.08 -0.98 10.34
CA ARG A 43 9.40 -0.83 10.97
C ARG A 43 9.49 -1.67 12.25
N ALA A 44 8.43 -1.68 13.04
CA ALA A 44 8.42 -2.45 14.28
C ALA A 44 8.49 -3.95 14.01
N TYR A 45 7.81 -4.41 12.97
CA TYR A 45 7.71 -5.84 12.68
C TYR A 45 8.97 -6.37 11.99
N PHE A 46 9.50 -5.63 11.01
CA PHE A 46 10.63 -6.10 10.18
C PHE A 46 11.96 -5.44 10.50
N ASN A 47 11.95 -4.33 11.23
CA ASN A 47 13.15 -3.52 11.47
C ASN A 47 13.80 -3.11 10.14
N ASP A 48 12.99 -2.68 9.19
CA ASP A 48 13.43 -2.36 7.85
C ASP A 48 12.62 -1.18 7.30
N ASP A 49 13.00 -0.68 6.13
CA ASP A 49 12.42 0.50 5.51
C ASP A 49 11.12 0.18 4.79
N PRO A 50 9.98 0.68 5.27
CA PRO A 50 8.69 0.42 4.60
C PRO A 50 8.61 1.05 3.20
N VAL A 51 9.24 2.19 2.98
CA VAL A 51 9.18 2.86 1.67
C VAL A 51 9.88 2.03 0.61
N LYS A 52 11.05 1.48 0.96
CA LYS A 52 11.78 0.58 0.06
C LYS A 52 10.88 -0.60 -0.34
N TRP A 53 10.24 -1.22 0.63
CA TRP A 53 9.45 -2.42 0.38
C TRP A 53 8.15 -2.13 -0.36
N THR A 54 7.43 -1.04 -0.03
CA THR A 54 6.22 -0.72 -0.76
C THR A 54 6.53 -0.33 -2.21
N THR A 55 7.64 0.36 -2.44
CA THR A 55 8.07 0.70 -3.79
C THR A 55 8.38 -0.57 -4.59
N GLN A 56 9.11 -1.49 -3.99
CA GLN A 56 9.46 -2.74 -4.65
C GLN A 56 8.23 -3.60 -4.94
N LEU A 57 7.35 -3.76 -3.95
CA LEU A 57 6.14 -4.57 -4.11
C LEU A 57 5.20 -3.96 -5.16
N ALA A 58 5.13 -2.64 -5.23
CA ALA A 58 4.33 -1.97 -6.27
C ALA A 58 4.92 -2.21 -7.65
N ALA A 59 6.25 -2.18 -7.77
CA ALA A 59 6.91 -2.45 -9.05
C ALA A 59 6.66 -3.89 -9.51
N GLU A 60 6.51 -4.81 -8.56
CA GLU A 60 6.23 -6.21 -8.86
C GLU A 60 4.75 -6.49 -9.14
N GLY A 61 3.89 -5.51 -8.91
CA GLY A 61 2.46 -5.71 -9.08
C GLY A 61 1.76 -6.38 -7.90
N THR A 62 2.46 -6.58 -6.80
CA THR A 62 1.91 -7.22 -5.60
C THR A 62 0.92 -6.31 -4.88
N ILE A 63 1.16 -5.01 -4.95
CA ILE A 63 0.27 -3.96 -4.45
C ILE A 63 0.25 -2.83 -5.45
N GLU A 64 -0.62 -1.84 -5.24
CA GLU A 64 -0.60 -0.61 -6.03
C GLU A 64 -0.45 0.56 -5.08
N ILE A 65 0.29 1.59 -5.50
CA ILE A 65 0.44 2.80 -4.72
C ILE A 65 0.06 4.01 -5.56
N ARG A 66 -0.46 5.03 -4.88
CA ARG A 66 -0.83 6.30 -5.51
C ARG A 66 -0.30 7.44 -4.64
N PRO A 67 0.21 8.51 -5.25
CA PRO A 67 0.69 9.64 -4.48
C PRO A 67 -0.41 10.21 -3.58
N ALA A 68 -0.03 10.61 -2.39
CA ALA A 68 -0.95 11.23 -1.45
C ALA A 68 -0.17 12.24 -0.62
N ARG A 69 -0.90 13.18 -0.03
CA ARG A 69 -0.28 14.18 0.81
C ARG A 69 0.37 13.51 2.02
N GLY A 70 1.65 13.75 2.20
CA GLY A 70 2.41 13.22 3.33
C GLY A 70 2.87 11.79 3.18
N GLY A 71 2.62 11.15 2.04
CA GLY A 71 3.03 9.76 1.80
C GLY A 71 2.41 9.20 0.55
N VAL A 72 1.94 7.97 0.63
CA VAL A 72 1.23 7.32 -0.48
C VAL A 72 0.01 6.58 0.05
N MET A 73 -0.95 6.36 -0.82
CA MET A 73 -2.03 5.42 -0.56
C MET A 73 -1.63 4.06 -1.09
N ILE A 74 -1.92 3.02 -0.33
CA ILE A 74 -1.55 1.64 -0.65
C ILE A 74 -2.82 0.83 -0.83
N TYR A 75 -2.90 0.10 -1.95
CA TYR A 75 -4.10 -0.67 -2.32
C TYR A 75 -3.72 -2.10 -2.70
N LEU A 76 -4.68 -2.99 -2.56
CA LEU A 76 -4.57 -4.32 -3.16
C LEU A 76 -4.57 -4.18 -4.69
N PRO A 77 -3.96 -5.14 -5.41
CA PRO A 77 -3.93 -5.07 -6.87
C PRO A 77 -5.35 -4.98 -7.44
N GLY A 78 -5.52 -4.07 -8.39
CA GLY A 78 -6.80 -3.89 -9.05
C GLY A 78 -7.80 -3.03 -8.29
N GLU A 79 -7.47 -2.59 -7.07
CA GLU A 79 -8.39 -1.78 -6.26
C GLU A 79 -8.02 -0.31 -6.22
N ALA A 80 -6.86 0.06 -6.75
CA ALA A 80 -6.46 1.46 -6.79
C ALA A 80 -7.28 2.23 -7.82
N PRO A 81 -7.53 3.54 -7.57
CA PRO A 81 -8.19 4.39 -8.57
C PRO A 81 -7.38 4.42 -9.86
N ALA A 82 -8.07 4.53 -10.97
CA ALA A 82 -7.38 4.64 -12.25
C ALA A 82 -6.48 5.88 -12.27
N ARG A 83 -5.35 5.76 -12.97
CA ARG A 83 -4.46 6.91 -13.17
C ARG A 83 -5.02 7.76 -14.30
N THR A 84 -5.84 8.75 -13.93
CA THR A 84 -6.50 9.60 -14.91
C THR A 84 -5.81 10.95 -15.10
N GLN A 85 -4.83 11.26 -14.28
CA GLN A 85 -4.19 12.56 -14.28
C GLN A 85 -3.67 12.96 -15.65
N GLY A 86 -3.02 12.04 -16.35
CA GLY A 86 -2.51 12.31 -17.70
C GLY A 86 -3.62 12.66 -18.68
N LYS A 87 -4.73 11.94 -18.64
CA LYS A 87 -5.88 12.18 -19.50
C LYS A 87 -6.53 13.53 -19.19
N GLU A 88 -6.62 13.88 -17.93
CA GLU A 88 -7.20 15.17 -17.53
C GLU A 88 -6.33 16.33 -17.99
N VAL A 89 -5.02 16.20 -17.88
CA VAL A 89 -4.08 17.21 -18.35
C VAL A 89 -4.21 17.37 -19.86
N LEU A 90 -4.27 16.26 -20.60
CA LEU A 90 -4.45 16.32 -22.04
C LEU A 90 -5.73 17.05 -22.42
N LYS A 91 -6.83 16.78 -21.72
CA LYS A 91 -8.09 17.48 -21.96
C LYS A 91 -7.95 18.97 -21.73
N LYS A 92 -7.27 19.37 -20.66
CA LYS A 92 -7.03 20.79 -20.37
C LYS A 92 -6.20 21.46 -21.46
N MET A 93 -5.35 20.69 -22.10
CA MET A 93 -4.50 21.19 -23.20
C MET A 93 -5.24 21.16 -24.54
N GLY A 94 -6.46 20.63 -24.59
CA GLY A 94 -7.22 20.54 -25.83
C GLY A 94 -6.77 19.42 -26.75
N LEU A 95 -6.14 18.38 -26.18
CA LEU A 95 -5.63 17.26 -26.96
C LEU A 95 -6.42 15.98 -26.81
#